data_1f4d7bb1e9c4621a065a538858cc35bb
#
_entry.id   1f4d7bb1e9c4621a065a538858cc35bb
#
_cell.length_a   1.000
_cell.length_b   1.000
_cell.length_c   1.000
_cell.angle_alpha   90.00
_cell.angle_beta   90.00
_cell.angle_gamma   90.00
#
_symmetry.space_group_name_H-M   'P 1'
#
loop_
_entity.id
_entity.type
_entity.pdbx_description
1 polymer ?
#
loop_
_entity_poly.entity_id
_entity_poly.type
_entity_poly.pdbx_seq_one_letter_code
_entity_poly.pdbx_strand_id
1 'polypeptide(L)'
;MPRWYESANEASFKSAAGGHVFQAPSPWMFARPRYFLVNDAQKAALLARLGTWRLLLMIATVTELLLTLSITLPMILWPGTFARLFVPMHNQLGTGLFAAVLAAMMMLPIVSLFAVPQIYLARTLRSVLSDAPRTDERITLGEQLPKIAASVSGKVLVVGLIGGLAMMSGGTAQMLDAFLEGHLARSAPANAAIFIMGGLLGSYFVYLLRLKAKSKQTKIA
;
A
#
# COMPACT_ATOMS: atom_id res chain seq x y z
N MET A 1 0.35 -13.31 -22.09
CA MET A 1 -0.43 -13.19 -20.84
C MET A 1 -0.45 -11.72 -20.47
N PRO A 2 -1.62 -11.07 -20.29
CA PRO A 2 -1.67 -9.70 -19.80
C PRO A 2 -0.97 -9.64 -18.44
N ARG A 3 -0.13 -8.63 -18.26
CA ARG A 3 0.58 -8.43 -16.99
C ARG A 3 -0.46 -8.11 -15.93
N TRP A 4 -0.34 -8.66 -14.73
CA TRP A 4 -1.31 -8.52 -13.62
C TRP A 4 -1.72 -7.05 -13.34
N TYR A 5 -0.84 -6.10 -13.61
CA TYR A 5 -1.09 -4.67 -13.44
C TYR A 5 -1.97 -4.05 -14.56
N GLU A 6 -2.08 -4.67 -15.73
CA GLU A 6 -2.90 -4.16 -16.84
C GLU A 6 -4.38 -4.22 -16.48
N SER A 7 -4.84 -5.38 -16.01
CA SER A 7 -6.22 -5.55 -15.56
C SER A 7 -6.57 -4.73 -14.31
N ALA A 8 -5.58 -4.50 -13.42
CA ALA A 8 -5.78 -3.62 -12.27
C ALA A 8 -5.81 -2.13 -12.68
N ASN A 9 -5.09 -1.74 -13.75
CA ASN A 9 -5.18 -0.39 -14.30
C ASN A 9 -6.54 -0.17 -14.99
N GLU A 10 -7.07 -1.18 -15.68
CA GLU A 10 -8.41 -1.11 -16.28
C GLU A 10 -9.53 -0.92 -15.26
N ALA A 11 -9.35 -1.35 -14.01
CA ALA A 11 -10.31 -1.09 -12.95
C ALA A 11 -10.51 0.41 -12.64
N SER A 12 -9.57 1.26 -13.03
CA SER A 12 -9.66 2.72 -12.90
C SER A 12 -10.47 3.38 -14.04
N PHE A 13 -10.98 2.58 -14.98
CA PHE A 13 -11.77 3.07 -16.11
C PHE A 13 -13.18 2.46 -16.12
N LYS A 14 -14.15 3.29 -16.53
CA LYS A 14 -15.53 2.89 -16.78
C LYS A 14 -15.93 3.42 -18.16
N SER A 15 -16.57 2.60 -18.99
CA SER A 15 -17.13 3.06 -20.26
C SER A 15 -18.30 4.01 -20.01
N ALA A 16 -18.34 5.12 -20.74
CA ALA A 16 -19.36 6.15 -20.67
C ALA A 16 -19.74 6.64 -22.07
N ALA A 17 -20.82 7.36 -22.17
CA ALA A 17 -21.21 8.02 -23.43
C ALA A 17 -20.13 9.06 -23.82
N GLY A 18 -19.48 8.83 -24.96
CA GLY A 18 -18.42 9.71 -25.47
C GLY A 18 -16.99 9.37 -25.03
N GLY A 19 -16.75 8.20 -24.41
CA GLY A 19 -15.40 7.76 -24.06
C GLY A 19 -15.33 6.90 -22.81
N HIS A 20 -14.37 7.19 -21.95
CA HIS A 20 -14.16 6.47 -20.70
C HIS A 20 -14.03 7.43 -19.53
N VAL A 21 -14.73 7.15 -18.43
CA VAL A 21 -14.48 7.82 -17.16
C VAL A 21 -13.24 7.22 -16.53
N PHE A 22 -12.26 8.07 -16.27
CA PHE A 22 -11.02 7.71 -15.57
C PHE A 22 -11.02 8.28 -14.17
N GLN A 23 -10.78 7.44 -13.19
CA GLN A 23 -10.53 7.86 -11.81
C GLN A 23 -9.05 8.08 -11.61
N ALA A 24 -8.65 9.35 -11.49
CA ALA A 24 -7.26 9.68 -11.21
C ALA A 24 -6.88 9.25 -9.77
N PRO A 25 -5.78 8.50 -9.62
CA PRO A 25 -5.26 8.18 -8.29
C PRO A 25 -5.01 9.47 -7.50
N SER A 26 -5.46 9.49 -6.25
CA SER A 26 -5.19 10.63 -5.38
C SER A 26 -3.78 10.50 -4.80
N PRO A 27 -2.97 11.58 -4.82
CA PRO A 27 -1.65 11.58 -4.17
C PRO A 27 -1.76 11.49 -2.64
N TRP A 28 -2.93 11.81 -2.09
CA TRP A 28 -3.19 11.80 -0.64
C TRP A 28 -4.36 10.86 -0.32
N MET A 29 -4.20 10.04 0.70
CA MET A 29 -5.18 9.04 1.12
C MET A 29 -6.56 9.64 1.42
N PHE A 30 -6.62 10.90 1.87
CA PHE A 30 -7.85 11.60 2.23
C PHE A 30 -8.34 12.61 1.19
N ALA A 31 -7.65 12.77 0.06
CA ALA A 31 -8.10 13.68 -0.98
C ALA A 31 -9.24 13.04 -1.79
N ARG A 32 -10.22 13.87 -2.16
CA ARG A 32 -11.35 13.41 -2.98
C ARG A 32 -10.85 12.91 -4.33
N PRO A 33 -11.30 11.75 -4.81
CA PRO A 33 -10.96 11.27 -6.13
C PRO A 33 -11.46 12.25 -7.19
N ARG A 34 -10.68 12.39 -8.26
CA ARG A 34 -11.02 13.23 -9.42
C ARG A 34 -11.35 12.33 -10.60
N TYR A 35 -12.39 12.68 -11.34
CA TYR A 35 -12.85 11.92 -12.48
C TYR A 35 -12.71 12.76 -13.75
N PHE A 36 -12.27 12.12 -14.83
CA PHE A 36 -12.03 12.75 -16.12
C PHE A 36 -12.67 11.89 -17.21
N LEU A 37 -13.28 12.54 -18.20
CA LEU A 37 -13.72 11.87 -19.41
C LEU A 37 -12.56 11.83 -20.38
N VAL A 38 -12.10 10.64 -20.75
CA VAL A 38 -10.94 10.44 -21.62
C VAL A 38 -11.33 9.66 -22.87
N ASN A 39 -10.70 9.98 -23.98
CA ASN A 39 -10.86 9.24 -25.23
C ASN A 39 -9.96 7.99 -25.25
N ASP A 40 -10.09 7.15 -26.30
CA ASP A 40 -9.34 5.89 -26.42
C ASP A 40 -7.83 6.12 -26.48
N ALA A 41 -7.35 7.17 -27.14
CA ALA A 41 -5.93 7.51 -27.23
C ALA A 41 -5.38 7.92 -25.86
N GLN A 42 -6.10 8.75 -25.12
CA GLN A 42 -5.74 9.15 -23.76
C GLN A 42 -5.77 7.95 -22.81
N LYS A 43 -6.78 7.06 -22.93
CA LYS A 43 -6.86 5.81 -22.16
C LYS A 43 -5.64 4.93 -22.39
N ALA A 44 -5.24 4.71 -23.66
CA ALA A 44 -4.07 3.91 -24.00
C ALA A 44 -2.79 4.51 -23.39
N ALA A 45 -2.62 5.84 -23.51
CA ALA A 45 -1.50 6.56 -22.92
C ALA A 45 -1.48 6.44 -21.37
N LEU A 46 -2.63 6.58 -20.72
CA LEU A 46 -2.76 6.44 -19.27
C LEU A 46 -2.44 5.01 -18.81
N LEU A 47 -2.93 3.98 -19.51
CA LEU A 47 -2.66 2.58 -19.17
C LEU A 47 -1.15 2.28 -19.23
N ALA A 48 -0.45 2.75 -20.27
CA ALA A 48 0.99 2.58 -20.39
C ALA A 48 1.75 3.26 -19.21
N ARG A 49 1.36 4.50 -18.88
CA ARG A 49 2.01 5.28 -17.83
C ARG A 49 1.69 4.77 -16.42
N LEU A 50 0.46 4.33 -16.17
CA LEU A 50 0.07 3.66 -14.92
C LEU A 50 0.82 2.35 -14.72
N GLY A 51 1.13 1.62 -15.79
CA GLY A 51 2.00 0.45 -15.74
C GLY A 51 3.39 0.78 -15.19
N THR A 52 4.03 1.82 -15.73
CA THR A 52 5.33 2.31 -15.26
C THR A 52 5.28 2.78 -13.80
N TRP A 53 4.24 3.55 -13.44
CA TRP A 53 4.05 3.98 -12.05
C TRP A 53 3.95 2.81 -11.06
N ARG A 54 3.18 1.77 -11.39
CA ARG A 54 3.07 0.58 -10.55
C ARG A 54 4.38 -0.19 -10.44
N LEU A 55 5.15 -0.26 -11.53
CA LEU A 55 6.47 -0.84 -11.49
C LEU A 55 7.40 -0.07 -10.55
N LEU A 56 7.40 1.26 -10.62
CA LEU A 56 8.17 2.11 -9.71
C LEU A 56 7.73 1.92 -8.24
N LEU A 57 6.42 1.84 -7.98
CA LEU A 57 5.92 1.52 -6.63
C LEU A 57 6.39 0.15 -6.16
N MET A 58 6.34 -0.86 -7.01
CA MET A 58 6.81 -2.21 -6.66
C MET A 58 8.31 -2.21 -6.34
N ILE A 59 9.12 -1.54 -7.15
CA ILE A 59 10.56 -1.39 -6.90
C ILE A 59 10.79 -0.67 -5.56
N ALA A 60 10.09 0.45 -5.32
CA ALA A 60 10.19 1.18 -4.06
C ALA A 60 9.82 0.29 -2.85
N THR A 61 8.73 -0.47 -2.94
CA THR A 61 8.29 -1.37 -1.86
C THR A 61 9.29 -2.50 -1.61
N VAL A 62 9.84 -3.11 -2.66
CA VAL A 62 10.86 -4.17 -2.51
C VAL A 62 12.15 -3.60 -1.90
N THR A 63 12.59 -2.44 -2.37
CA THR A 63 13.79 -1.76 -1.83
C THR A 63 13.59 -1.42 -0.36
N GLU A 64 12.43 -0.90 0.03
CA GLU A 64 12.09 -0.60 1.41
C GLU A 64 12.10 -1.86 2.29
N LEU A 65 11.50 -2.95 1.81
CA LEU A 65 11.52 -4.22 2.51
C LEU A 65 12.96 -4.72 2.74
N LEU A 66 13.81 -4.65 1.73
CA LEU A 66 15.22 -5.05 1.83
C LEU A 66 16.00 -4.15 2.80
N LEU A 67 15.77 -2.84 2.76
CA LEU A 67 16.37 -1.89 3.71
C LEU A 67 15.93 -2.19 5.14
N THR A 68 14.64 -2.37 5.35
CA THR A 68 14.09 -2.70 6.67
C THR A 68 14.69 -4.01 7.19
N LEU A 69 14.74 -5.05 6.38
CA LEU A 69 15.34 -6.33 6.75
C LEU A 69 16.85 -6.19 7.02
N SER A 70 17.58 -5.40 6.26
CA SER A 70 19.02 -5.18 6.45
C SER A 70 19.35 -4.49 7.77
N ILE A 71 18.41 -3.74 8.34
CA ILE A 71 18.55 -3.09 9.65
C ILE A 71 18.04 -3.99 10.76
N THR A 72 16.83 -4.55 10.59
CA THR A 72 16.19 -5.31 11.68
C THR A 72 16.80 -6.68 11.91
N LEU A 73 17.23 -7.36 10.85
CA LEU A 73 17.83 -8.69 10.99
C LEU A 73 19.13 -8.67 11.81
N PRO A 74 20.11 -7.79 11.57
CA PRO A 74 21.28 -7.64 12.43
C PRO A 74 20.94 -7.23 13.88
N MET A 75 19.91 -6.40 14.09
CA MET A 75 19.48 -6.05 15.45
C MET A 75 19.02 -7.30 16.25
N ILE A 76 18.31 -8.21 15.58
CA ILE A 76 17.80 -9.43 16.20
C ILE A 76 18.93 -10.46 16.40
N LEU A 77 19.79 -10.64 15.38
CA LEU A 77 20.82 -11.68 15.40
C LEU A 77 22.05 -11.29 16.21
N TRP A 78 22.40 -10.00 16.27
CA TRP A 78 23.59 -9.49 16.97
C TRP A 78 23.29 -8.27 17.83
N PRO A 79 22.43 -8.41 18.87
CA PRO A 79 22.00 -7.27 19.68
C PRO A 79 23.16 -6.54 20.38
N GLY A 80 24.21 -7.27 20.77
CA GLY A 80 25.41 -6.68 21.39
C GLY A 80 26.20 -5.77 20.46
N THR A 81 26.24 -6.04 19.16
CA THR A 81 26.90 -5.17 18.18
C THR A 81 26.11 -3.86 18.00
N PHE A 82 24.80 -3.96 17.93
CA PHE A 82 23.92 -2.78 17.86
C PHE A 82 24.04 -1.91 19.11
N ALA A 83 24.03 -2.52 20.30
CA ALA A 83 24.22 -1.78 21.54
C ALA A 83 25.55 -1.00 21.57
N ARG A 84 26.64 -1.59 21.12
CA ARG A 84 27.95 -0.91 21.03
C ARG A 84 27.95 0.32 20.14
N LEU A 85 27.14 0.31 19.07
CA LEU A 85 27.03 1.46 18.14
C LEU A 85 26.10 2.55 18.68
N PHE A 86 24.95 2.16 19.23
CA PHE A 86 23.90 3.10 19.56
C PHE A 86 23.97 3.64 20.98
N VAL A 87 24.54 2.91 21.97
CA VAL A 87 24.67 3.39 23.35
C VAL A 87 25.55 4.65 23.45
N PRO A 88 26.73 4.72 22.82
CA PRO A 88 27.52 5.96 22.83
C PRO A 88 26.78 7.14 22.20
N MET A 89 26.08 6.91 21.10
CA MET A 89 25.34 7.94 20.39
C MET A 89 24.14 8.44 21.23
N HIS A 90 23.42 7.51 21.90
CA HIS A 90 22.36 7.86 22.85
C HIS A 90 22.88 8.70 24.01
N ASN A 91 24.05 8.36 24.59
CA ASN A 91 24.63 9.07 25.72
C ASN A 91 25.10 10.48 25.31
N GLN A 92 25.56 10.67 24.07
CA GLN A 92 25.99 11.97 23.57
C GLN A 92 24.82 12.88 23.20
N LEU A 93 23.77 12.35 22.57
CA LEU A 93 22.67 13.13 22.04
C LEU A 93 21.52 13.32 23.05
N GLY A 94 21.45 12.50 24.09
CA GLY A 94 20.31 12.40 24.95
C GLY A 94 19.11 11.73 24.29
N THR A 95 18.14 11.27 25.09
CA THR A 95 17.03 10.41 24.61
C THR A 95 16.18 11.08 23.52
N GLY A 96 15.86 12.35 23.64
CA GLY A 96 14.98 13.06 22.69
C GLY A 96 15.62 13.23 21.31
N LEU A 97 16.84 13.75 21.27
CA LEU A 97 17.56 13.99 20.01
C LEU A 97 17.97 12.67 19.35
N PHE A 98 18.37 11.68 20.13
CA PHE A 98 18.69 10.33 19.63
C PHE A 98 17.46 9.71 18.95
N ALA A 99 16.28 9.75 19.60
CA ALA A 99 15.04 9.23 19.01
C ALA A 99 14.65 9.98 17.72
N ALA A 100 14.83 11.30 17.68
CA ALA A 100 14.57 12.10 16.48
C ALA A 100 15.51 11.74 15.31
N VAL A 101 16.81 11.57 15.58
CA VAL A 101 17.80 11.15 14.57
C VAL A 101 17.49 9.76 14.05
N LEU A 102 17.19 8.82 14.94
CA LEU A 102 16.83 7.45 14.55
C LEU A 102 15.55 7.42 13.69
N ALA A 103 14.52 8.14 14.11
CA ALA A 103 13.27 8.28 13.35
C ALA A 103 13.52 8.92 11.97
N ALA A 104 14.35 9.95 11.89
CA ALA A 104 14.71 10.58 10.62
C ALA A 104 15.47 9.61 9.71
N MET A 105 16.43 8.87 10.24
CA MET A 105 17.20 7.87 9.49
C MET A 105 16.30 6.76 8.93
N MET A 106 15.25 6.37 9.63
CA MET A 106 14.30 5.36 9.16
C MET A 106 13.26 5.95 8.19
N MET A 107 12.73 7.14 8.47
CA MET A 107 11.65 7.74 7.68
C MET A 107 12.13 8.37 6.37
N LEU A 108 13.33 8.92 6.32
CA LEU A 108 13.84 9.63 5.15
C LEU A 108 13.96 8.75 3.90
N PRO A 109 14.49 7.51 3.96
CA PRO A 109 14.50 6.57 2.85
C PRO A 109 13.09 6.19 2.40
N ILE A 110 12.18 5.90 3.34
CA ILE A 110 10.79 5.55 3.05
C ILE A 110 10.11 6.67 2.26
N VAL A 111 10.16 7.90 2.79
CA VAL A 111 9.55 9.06 2.14
C VAL A 111 10.18 9.30 0.76
N SER A 112 11.50 9.21 0.63
CA SER A 112 12.20 9.43 -0.64
C SER A 112 11.81 8.40 -1.69
N LEU A 113 11.78 7.11 -1.33
CA LEU A 113 11.42 6.02 -2.25
C LEU A 113 9.99 6.15 -2.76
N PHE A 114 9.04 6.54 -1.90
CA PHE A 114 7.65 6.71 -2.31
C PHE A 114 7.38 8.05 -2.99
N ALA A 115 8.18 9.09 -2.75
CA ALA A 115 8.03 10.37 -3.42
C ALA A 115 8.27 10.27 -4.94
N VAL A 116 9.25 9.50 -5.38
CA VAL A 116 9.59 9.35 -6.81
C VAL A 116 8.40 8.84 -7.65
N PRO A 117 7.75 7.71 -7.31
CA PRO A 117 6.55 7.26 -8.04
C PRO A 117 5.42 8.29 -8.01
N GLN A 118 5.21 8.99 -6.90
CA GLN A 118 4.15 10.00 -6.80
C GLN A 118 4.40 11.23 -7.66
N ILE A 119 5.64 11.71 -7.71
CA ILE A 119 6.05 12.82 -8.60
C ILE A 119 5.88 12.40 -10.07
N TYR A 120 6.31 11.19 -10.42
CA TYR A 120 6.13 10.64 -11.76
C TYR A 120 4.64 10.60 -12.13
N LEU A 121 3.79 10.06 -11.26
CA LEU A 121 2.34 10.00 -11.47
C LEU A 121 1.74 11.40 -11.65
N ALA A 122 2.05 12.33 -10.76
CA ALA A 122 1.51 13.69 -10.81
C ALA A 122 1.86 14.42 -12.12
N ARG A 123 3.13 14.30 -12.56
CA ARG A 123 3.59 14.89 -13.83
C ARG A 123 2.89 14.25 -15.03
N THR A 124 2.77 12.94 -15.03
CA THR A 124 2.12 12.17 -16.09
C THR A 124 0.64 12.49 -16.21
N LEU A 125 -0.08 12.49 -15.09
CA LEU A 125 -1.50 12.82 -15.09
C LEU A 125 -1.73 14.25 -15.58
N ARG A 126 -0.89 15.19 -15.16
CA ARG A 126 -1.00 16.59 -15.64
C ARG A 126 -0.80 16.69 -17.15
N SER A 127 0.15 15.95 -17.74
CA SER A 127 0.43 16.01 -19.17
C SER A 127 -0.63 15.34 -20.04
N VAL A 128 -1.22 14.23 -19.60
CA VAL A 128 -2.21 13.46 -20.38
C VAL A 128 -3.63 13.99 -20.18
N LEU A 129 -3.92 14.55 -19.00
CA LEU A 129 -5.25 15.03 -18.63
C LEU A 129 -5.40 16.54 -18.78
N SER A 130 -4.41 17.26 -19.40
CA SER A 130 -4.50 18.71 -19.60
C SER A 130 -5.78 19.12 -20.31
N ASP A 131 -6.16 18.35 -21.34
CA ASP A 131 -7.28 18.63 -22.23
C ASP A 131 -8.51 17.76 -21.94
N ALA A 132 -8.44 16.89 -20.93
CA ALA A 132 -9.54 16.00 -20.56
C ALA A 132 -10.56 16.77 -19.68
N PRO A 133 -11.84 16.83 -20.06
CA PRO A 133 -12.86 17.46 -19.24
C PRO A 133 -13.09 16.67 -17.96
N ARG A 134 -13.33 17.38 -16.87
CA ARG A 134 -13.80 16.77 -15.64
C ARG A 134 -15.24 16.30 -15.79
N THR A 135 -15.57 15.19 -15.16
CA THR A 135 -16.93 14.65 -15.15
C THR A 135 -17.40 14.41 -13.73
N ASP A 136 -18.72 14.55 -13.51
CA ASP A 136 -19.37 14.19 -12.25
C ASP A 136 -19.72 12.71 -12.18
N GLU A 137 -19.60 11.98 -13.30
CA GLU A 137 -19.80 10.54 -13.32
C GLU A 137 -18.71 9.86 -12.53
N ARG A 138 -19.12 9.03 -11.56
CA ARG A 138 -18.21 8.38 -10.61
C ARG A 138 -18.12 6.89 -10.88
N ILE A 139 -16.95 6.35 -10.59
CA ILE A 139 -16.75 4.91 -10.54
C ILE A 139 -16.96 4.49 -9.07
N THR A 140 -17.94 3.64 -8.83
CA THR A 140 -18.24 3.18 -7.48
C THR A 140 -17.29 2.06 -7.05
N LEU A 141 -17.11 1.90 -5.72
CA LEU A 141 -16.33 0.78 -5.18
C LEU A 141 -16.91 -0.57 -5.60
N GLY A 142 -18.25 -0.67 -5.73
CA GLY A 142 -18.92 -1.86 -6.21
C GLY A 142 -18.54 -2.25 -7.64
N GLU A 143 -18.20 -1.27 -8.50
CA GLU A 143 -17.72 -1.51 -9.87
C GLU A 143 -16.20 -1.82 -9.92
N GLN A 144 -15.42 -1.24 -9.03
CA GLN A 144 -13.97 -1.42 -8.99
C GLN A 144 -13.52 -2.74 -8.35
N LEU A 145 -14.09 -3.07 -7.19
CA LEU A 145 -13.64 -4.21 -6.40
C LEU A 145 -13.73 -5.56 -7.14
N PRO A 146 -14.79 -5.86 -7.93
CA PRO A 146 -14.83 -7.08 -8.75
C PRO A 146 -13.72 -7.12 -9.79
N LYS A 147 -13.40 -5.99 -10.44
CA LYS A 147 -12.31 -5.90 -11.43
C LYS A 147 -10.95 -6.11 -10.78
N ILE A 148 -10.72 -5.50 -9.61
CA ILE A 148 -9.51 -5.71 -8.81
C ILE A 148 -9.41 -7.17 -8.37
N ALA A 149 -10.47 -7.77 -7.83
CA ALA A 149 -10.49 -9.16 -7.41
C ALA A 149 -10.22 -10.13 -8.57
N ALA A 150 -10.74 -9.85 -9.75
CA ALA A 150 -10.49 -10.65 -10.95
C ALA A 150 -9.02 -10.56 -11.40
N SER A 151 -8.41 -9.38 -11.29
CA SER A 151 -7.04 -9.11 -11.74
C SER A 151 -5.96 -9.73 -10.85
N VAL A 152 -6.18 -9.77 -9.54
CA VAL A 152 -5.19 -10.28 -8.58
C VAL A 152 -5.22 -11.81 -8.56
N SER A 153 -4.05 -12.46 -8.55
CA SER A 153 -3.98 -13.92 -8.44
C SER A 153 -4.52 -14.40 -7.09
N GLY A 154 -5.17 -15.58 -7.07
CA GLY A 154 -5.65 -16.17 -5.81
C GLY A 154 -4.54 -16.38 -4.79
N LYS A 155 -3.34 -16.74 -5.26
CA LYS A 155 -2.15 -16.92 -4.39
C LYS A 155 -1.78 -15.62 -3.66
N VAL A 156 -1.78 -14.49 -4.37
CA VAL A 156 -1.48 -13.16 -3.76
C VAL A 156 -2.53 -12.79 -2.73
N LEU A 157 -3.82 -13.07 -3.00
CA LEU A 157 -4.88 -12.81 -2.03
C LEU A 157 -4.73 -13.66 -0.76
N VAL A 158 -4.34 -14.93 -0.92
CA VAL A 158 -4.08 -15.83 0.23
C VAL A 158 -2.86 -15.37 1.03
N VAL A 159 -1.77 -14.99 0.36
CA VAL A 159 -0.57 -14.43 1.05
C VAL A 159 -0.94 -13.16 1.81
N GLY A 160 -1.73 -12.27 1.20
CA GLY A 160 -2.21 -11.07 1.90
C GLY A 160 -3.08 -11.37 3.11
N LEU A 161 -3.94 -12.39 3.03
CA LEU A 161 -4.74 -12.86 4.17
C LEU A 161 -3.84 -13.40 5.29
N ILE A 162 -2.87 -14.24 4.95
CA ILE A 162 -1.89 -14.77 5.92
C ILE A 162 -1.13 -13.62 6.60
N GLY A 163 -0.70 -12.61 5.83
CA GLY A 163 -0.06 -11.41 6.36
C GLY A 163 -0.94 -10.64 7.34
N GLY A 164 -2.21 -10.46 7.03
CA GLY A 164 -3.19 -9.85 7.94
C GLY A 164 -3.36 -10.64 9.24
N LEU A 165 -3.48 -11.97 9.14
CA LEU A 165 -3.58 -12.85 10.31
C LEU A 165 -2.29 -12.85 11.16
N ALA A 166 -1.13 -12.82 10.51
CA ALA A 166 0.16 -12.72 11.20
C ALA A 166 0.31 -11.39 11.98
N MET A 167 -0.16 -10.29 11.40
CA MET A 167 -0.21 -8.99 12.11
C MET A 167 -1.15 -9.04 13.31
N MET A 168 -2.33 -9.63 13.17
CA MET A 168 -3.27 -9.79 14.31
C MET A 168 -2.65 -10.63 15.43
N SER A 169 -2.07 -11.78 15.10
CA SER A 169 -1.46 -12.66 16.11
C SER A 169 -0.26 -12.00 16.78
N GLY A 170 0.58 -11.29 16.02
CA GLY A 170 1.71 -10.52 16.56
C GLY A 170 1.25 -9.41 17.51
N GLY A 171 0.23 -8.63 17.13
CA GLY A 171 -0.35 -7.62 17.99
C GLY A 171 -0.94 -8.21 19.28
N THR A 172 -1.64 -9.35 19.18
CA THR A 172 -2.18 -10.06 20.35
C THR A 172 -1.07 -10.56 21.27
N ALA A 173 -0.03 -11.19 20.73
CA ALA A 173 1.10 -11.70 21.51
C ALA A 173 1.81 -10.56 22.28
N GLN A 174 2.07 -9.43 21.60
CA GLN A 174 2.67 -8.26 22.23
C GLN A 174 1.78 -7.62 23.31
N MET A 175 0.45 -7.61 23.12
CA MET A 175 -0.48 -7.17 24.17
C MET A 175 -0.46 -8.08 25.38
N LEU A 176 -0.40 -9.39 25.16
CA LEU A 176 -0.32 -10.38 26.25
C LEU A 176 0.99 -10.25 27.03
N ASP A 177 2.11 -10.13 26.33
CA ASP A 177 3.43 -9.90 26.91
C ASP A 177 3.47 -8.64 27.77
N ALA A 178 2.99 -7.51 27.22
CA ALA A 178 2.88 -6.25 27.93
C ALA A 178 1.94 -6.31 29.15
N PHE A 179 0.91 -7.15 29.11
CA PHE A 179 0.02 -7.40 30.24
C PHE A 179 0.74 -8.16 31.36
N LEU A 180 1.48 -9.23 31.00
CA LEU A 180 2.24 -10.04 31.95
C LEU A 180 3.38 -9.25 32.62
N GLU A 181 4.00 -8.32 31.89
CA GLU A 181 5.06 -7.45 32.39
C GLU A 181 4.56 -6.21 33.14
N GLY A 182 3.25 -5.99 33.21
CA GLY A 182 2.66 -4.82 33.86
C GLY A 182 2.80 -3.48 33.10
N HIS A 183 3.21 -3.53 31.85
CA HIS A 183 3.43 -2.34 30.99
C HIS A 183 2.30 -2.08 30.00
N LEU A 184 1.13 -2.71 30.17
CA LEU A 184 0.01 -2.67 29.24
C LEU A 184 -0.40 -1.25 28.86
N ALA A 185 -0.52 -0.35 29.83
CA ALA A 185 -0.99 1.02 29.61
C ALA A 185 -0.09 1.82 28.62
N ARG A 186 1.20 1.51 28.57
CA ARG A 186 2.18 2.19 27.73
C ARG A 186 2.25 1.66 26.31
N SER A 187 2.09 0.36 26.12
CA SER A 187 2.23 -0.33 24.84
C SER A 187 0.91 -0.65 24.15
N ALA A 188 -0.21 -0.69 24.90
CA ALA A 188 -1.52 -1.05 24.40
C ALA A 188 -1.97 -0.27 23.13
N PRO A 189 -1.78 1.06 23.00
CA PRO A 189 -2.24 1.78 21.82
C PRO A 189 -1.55 1.31 20.53
N ALA A 190 -0.23 1.09 20.57
CA ALA A 190 0.53 0.65 19.40
C ALA A 190 0.17 -0.79 19.00
N ASN A 191 0.07 -1.70 19.98
CA ASN A 191 -0.25 -3.09 19.75
C ASN A 191 -1.70 -3.26 19.27
N ALA A 192 -2.64 -2.48 19.82
CA ALA A 192 -4.02 -2.43 19.34
C ALA A 192 -4.10 -1.92 17.90
N ALA A 193 -3.31 -0.92 17.53
CA ALA A 193 -3.25 -0.43 16.16
C ALA A 193 -2.77 -1.54 15.19
N ILE A 194 -1.74 -2.29 15.54
CA ILE A 194 -1.25 -3.43 14.74
C ILE A 194 -2.35 -4.50 14.59
N PHE A 195 -3.02 -4.85 15.69
CA PHE A 195 -4.13 -5.82 15.68
C PHE A 195 -5.27 -5.35 14.77
N ILE A 196 -5.71 -4.10 14.91
CA ILE A 196 -6.80 -3.52 14.11
C ILE A 196 -6.41 -3.47 12.62
N MET A 197 -5.19 -3.02 12.31
CA MET A 197 -4.71 -3.00 10.92
C MET A 197 -4.66 -4.40 10.31
N GLY A 198 -4.19 -5.40 11.05
CA GLY A 198 -4.20 -6.79 10.62
C GLY A 198 -5.61 -7.29 10.34
N GLY A 199 -6.57 -6.97 11.22
CA GLY A 199 -7.98 -7.32 11.07
C GLY A 199 -8.64 -6.67 9.85
N LEU A 200 -8.41 -5.39 9.61
CA LEU A 200 -8.89 -4.67 8.44
C LEU A 200 -8.29 -5.25 7.15
N LEU A 201 -6.98 -5.49 7.13
CA LEU A 201 -6.28 -6.07 5.99
C LEU A 201 -6.79 -7.49 5.70
N GLY A 202 -6.88 -8.34 6.71
CA GLY A 202 -7.43 -9.70 6.58
C GLY A 202 -8.86 -9.70 6.05
N SER A 203 -9.74 -8.87 6.60
CA SER A 203 -11.13 -8.72 6.16
C SER A 203 -11.23 -8.28 4.69
N TYR A 204 -10.37 -7.35 4.27
CA TYR A 204 -10.29 -6.90 2.89
C TYR A 204 -9.92 -8.05 1.94
N PHE A 205 -8.91 -8.86 2.28
CA PHE A 205 -8.51 -10.00 1.45
C PHE A 205 -9.57 -11.12 1.41
N VAL A 206 -10.25 -11.39 2.52
CA VAL A 206 -11.40 -12.31 2.55
C VAL A 206 -12.50 -11.83 1.60
N TYR A 207 -12.80 -10.54 1.63
CA TYR A 207 -13.82 -9.95 0.75
C TYR A 207 -13.43 -10.09 -0.73
N LEU A 208 -12.18 -9.79 -1.10
CA LEU A 208 -11.68 -9.98 -2.47
C LEU A 208 -11.71 -11.45 -2.92
N LEU A 209 -11.37 -12.39 -2.04
CA LEU A 209 -11.46 -13.83 -2.32
C LEU A 209 -12.91 -14.25 -2.61
N ARG A 210 -13.88 -13.76 -1.82
CA ARG A 210 -15.32 -14.01 -2.05
C ARG A 210 -15.79 -13.45 -3.39
N LEU A 211 -15.39 -12.22 -3.76
CA LEU A 211 -15.72 -11.64 -5.06
C LEU A 211 -15.13 -12.45 -6.21
N LYS A 212 -13.88 -12.91 -6.07
CA LYS A 212 -13.23 -13.75 -7.06
C LYS A 212 -13.91 -15.10 -7.23
N ALA A 213 -14.38 -15.73 -6.15
CA ALA A 213 -15.12 -16.98 -6.21
C ALA A 213 -16.47 -16.80 -6.96
N LYS A 214 -17.22 -15.73 -6.64
CA LYS A 214 -18.47 -15.40 -7.35
C LYS A 214 -18.25 -15.18 -8.84
N SER A 215 -17.21 -14.46 -9.24
CA SER A 215 -16.92 -14.17 -10.66
C SER A 215 -16.58 -15.42 -11.48
N LYS A 216 -16.06 -16.48 -10.85
CA LYS A 216 -15.83 -17.78 -11.50
C LYS A 216 -17.12 -18.55 -11.71
N GLN A 217 -18.05 -18.51 -10.74
CA GLN A 217 -19.33 -19.21 -10.86
C GLN A 217 -20.20 -18.65 -11.99
N THR A 218 -20.23 -17.32 -12.15
CA THR A 218 -21.00 -16.65 -13.22
C THR A 218 -20.45 -16.93 -14.64
N LYS A 219 -19.21 -17.40 -14.77
CA LYS A 219 -18.62 -17.78 -16.08
C LYS A 219 -18.87 -19.23 -16.47
N ILE A 220 -19.37 -20.05 -15.57
CA ILE A 220 -19.63 -21.49 -15.76
C ILE A 220 -21.13 -21.75 -15.99
N ALA A 221 -21.98 -20.85 -15.51
CA ALA A 221 -23.43 -20.84 -15.78
C ALA A 221 -23.74 -20.09 -17.08
#